data_ab37ee71654b3302cb0b117f380e06f0
#
_entry.id   ab37ee71654b3302cb0b117f380e06f0
#
_cell.length_a   1.000
_cell.length_b   1.000
_cell.length_c   1.000
_cell.angle_alpha   90.00
_cell.angle_beta   90.00
_cell.angle_gamma   90.00
#
_symmetry.space_group_name_H-M   'P 1'
#
loop_
_entity.id
_entity.type
_entity.pdbx_description
1 polymer ?
#
loop_
_entity_poly.entity_id
_entity_poly.type
_entity_poly.pdbx_seq_one_letter_code
_entity_poly.pdbx_strand_id
1 'polypeptide(L)'
;MVESASTMAGELGVSDATVVRTAQALGYGGLPELRRALAGQVEDVTLDERLHHSLARTGNDLLVDAADSLVASLDVLVRHMSGSRFDHAVEILGGADRLLWSGIGPSAPLADYASVLGGRLGRPSLALTRSGPAAADDLLALTPGSAVVVLSYGRLHRHVDALLRHADDLAVPVVLVTDVLEGQLGDRVAETLVCWRGPPGLFASHAPTMVLVEALMMGLARADPGRAESSLAQLEDLRALTGTG
;
A
#
# COMPACT_ATOMS: atom_id res chain seq x y z
N MET A 1 -11.62 3.89 0.24
CA MET A 1 -12.99 4.44 0.37
C MET A 1 -12.84 5.93 0.42
N VAL A 2 -13.43 6.64 -0.52
CA VAL A 2 -13.66 8.07 -0.28
C VAL A 2 -14.55 8.08 0.95
N GLU A 3 -13.99 8.42 2.12
CA GLU A 3 -14.81 8.58 3.31
C GLU A 3 -15.94 9.51 2.93
N SER A 4 -17.16 9.01 2.95
CA SER A 4 -18.32 9.84 2.65
C SER A 4 -18.40 10.93 3.72
N ALA A 5 -19.08 12.04 3.42
CA ALA A 5 -19.38 13.03 4.46
C ALA A 5 -19.98 12.36 5.71
N SER A 6 -20.72 11.28 5.50
CA SER A 6 -21.33 10.44 6.53
C SER A 6 -20.30 9.70 7.40
N THR A 7 -19.23 9.16 6.84
CA THR A 7 -18.18 8.48 7.60
C THR A 7 -17.41 9.47 8.48
N MET A 8 -16.98 10.61 7.91
CA MET A 8 -16.33 11.68 8.68
C MET A 8 -17.24 12.26 9.77
N ALA A 9 -18.52 12.43 9.46
CA ALA A 9 -19.51 12.91 10.41
C ALA A 9 -19.65 11.96 11.61
N GLY A 10 -19.69 10.64 11.34
CA GLY A 10 -19.73 9.61 12.37
C GLY A 10 -18.49 9.62 13.28
N GLU A 11 -17.30 9.76 12.71
CA GLU A 11 -16.03 9.82 13.48
C GLU A 11 -15.90 11.09 14.32
N LEU A 12 -16.39 12.22 13.81
CA LEU A 12 -16.32 13.51 14.47
C LEU A 12 -17.54 13.78 15.39
N GLY A 13 -18.54 12.90 15.42
CA GLY A 13 -19.77 13.09 16.19
C GLY A 13 -20.61 14.28 15.71
N VAL A 14 -20.53 14.63 14.42
CA VAL A 14 -21.25 15.74 13.81
C VAL A 14 -22.18 15.25 12.68
N SER A 15 -23.02 16.13 12.12
CA SER A 15 -23.84 15.76 10.95
C SER A 15 -23.09 15.89 9.63
N ASP A 16 -23.46 15.09 8.62
CA ASP A 16 -22.96 15.19 7.23
C ASP A 16 -23.04 16.64 6.71
N ALA A 17 -24.13 17.32 7.00
CA ALA A 17 -24.32 18.71 6.64
C ALA A 17 -23.31 19.65 7.31
N THR A 18 -22.81 19.31 8.49
CA THR A 18 -21.77 20.08 9.19
C THR A 18 -20.45 19.91 8.47
N VAL A 19 -20.07 18.69 8.08
CA VAL A 19 -18.85 18.41 7.32
C VAL A 19 -18.84 19.16 6.00
N VAL A 20 -19.96 19.12 5.24
CA VAL A 20 -20.08 19.83 3.96
C VAL A 20 -20.03 21.34 4.16
N ARG A 21 -20.74 21.89 5.15
CA ARG A 21 -20.72 23.33 5.46
C ARG A 21 -19.34 23.82 5.90
N THR A 22 -18.60 23.00 6.63
CA THR A 22 -17.20 23.33 7.00
C THR A 22 -16.32 23.45 5.76
N ALA A 23 -16.42 22.51 4.81
CA ALA A 23 -15.70 22.60 3.55
C ALA A 23 -16.08 23.88 2.78
N GLN A 24 -17.37 24.23 2.73
CA GLN A 24 -17.87 25.45 2.08
C GLN A 24 -17.42 26.73 2.81
N ALA A 25 -17.40 26.73 4.14
CA ALA A 25 -16.90 27.85 4.93
C ALA A 25 -15.39 28.09 4.74
N LEU A 26 -14.65 27.03 4.38
CA LEU A 26 -13.25 27.11 3.99
C LEU A 26 -13.05 27.54 2.52
N GLY A 27 -14.13 27.84 1.79
CA GLY A 27 -14.08 28.36 0.42
C GLY A 27 -14.09 27.28 -0.67
N TYR A 28 -14.34 26.02 -0.33
CA TYR A 28 -14.43 24.92 -1.30
C TYR A 28 -15.89 24.62 -1.65
N GLY A 29 -16.16 24.16 -2.87
CA GLY A 29 -17.51 23.80 -3.31
C GLY A 29 -18.11 22.58 -2.58
N GLY A 30 -17.31 21.90 -1.77
CA GLY A 30 -17.71 20.77 -0.93
C GLY A 30 -16.52 19.91 -0.50
N LEU A 31 -16.80 18.85 0.26
CA LEU A 31 -15.79 17.95 0.79
C LEU A 31 -14.86 17.32 -0.27
N PRO A 32 -15.34 16.91 -1.47
CA PRO A 32 -14.44 16.38 -2.51
C PRO A 32 -13.43 17.40 -3.02
N GLU A 33 -13.79 18.67 -3.08
CA GLU A 33 -12.89 19.74 -3.51
C GLU A 33 -11.88 20.10 -2.42
N LEU A 34 -12.33 20.20 -1.16
CA LEU A 34 -11.43 20.36 -0.01
C LEU A 34 -10.38 19.25 0.03
N ARG A 35 -10.77 18.00 -0.17
CA ARG A 35 -9.85 16.87 -0.20
C ARG A 35 -8.84 16.94 -1.32
N ARG A 36 -9.28 17.29 -2.54
CA ARG A 36 -8.37 17.49 -3.68
C ARG A 36 -7.38 18.62 -3.41
N ALA A 37 -7.83 19.71 -2.81
CA ALA A 37 -6.97 20.83 -2.44
C ALA A 37 -5.96 20.43 -1.34
N LEU A 38 -6.39 19.69 -0.32
CA LEU A 38 -5.49 19.17 0.72
C LEU A 38 -4.47 18.17 0.16
N ALA A 39 -4.89 17.29 -0.76
CA ALA A 39 -3.99 16.38 -1.45
C ALA A 39 -3.00 17.16 -2.33
N GLY A 40 -3.44 18.17 -3.08
CA GLY A 40 -2.59 19.05 -3.87
C GLY A 40 -1.61 19.87 -3.04
N GLN A 41 -2.03 20.37 -1.86
CA GLN A 41 -1.13 21.10 -0.94
C GLN A 41 0.00 20.21 -0.40
N VAL A 42 -0.21 18.90 -0.28
CA VAL A 42 0.85 17.95 0.09
C VAL A 42 1.87 17.77 -1.06
N GLU A 43 1.45 18.00 -2.31
CA GLU A 43 2.34 17.91 -3.48
C GLU A 43 3.24 19.14 -3.66
N ASP A 44 2.79 20.33 -3.24
CA ASP A 44 3.53 21.60 -3.39
C ASP A 44 4.50 21.88 -2.24
N VAL A 45 4.44 21.13 -1.15
CA VAL A 45 5.36 21.29 -0.01
C VAL A 45 6.74 20.75 -0.37
N THR A 46 7.74 21.62 -0.36
CA THR A 46 9.15 21.26 -0.64
C THR A 46 9.71 20.28 0.41
N LEU A 47 10.79 19.58 0.07
CA LEU A 47 11.46 18.69 1.04
C LEU A 47 11.99 19.48 2.26
N ASP A 48 12.41 20.73 2.06
CA ASP A 48 12.86 21.62 3.13
C ASP A 48 11.72 21.97 4.08
N GLU A 49 10.57 22.35 3.55
CA GLU A 49 9.37 22.62 4.36
C GLU A 49 8.90 21.38 5.12
N ARG A 50 8.96 20.19 4.48
CA ARG A 50 8.66 18.91 5.16
C ARG A 50 9.63 18.63 6.29
N LEU A 51 10.93 18.94 6.10
CA LEU A 51 11.94 18.83 7.15
C LEU A 51 11.60 19.75 8.33
N HIS A 52 11.35 21.04 8.06
CA HIS A 52 11.00 22.01 9.09
C HIS A 52 9.73 21.60 9.86
N HIS A 53 8.69 21.13 9.15
CA HIS A 53 7.48 20.61 9.77
C HIS A 53 7.76 19.39 10.65
N SER A 54 8.62 18.48 10.21
CA SER A 54 8.98 17.29 10.98
C SER A 54 9.74 17.69 12.26
N LEU A 55 10.74 18.55 12.13
CA LEU A 55 11.53 19.04 13.28
C LEU A 55 10.67 19.80 14.30
N ALA A 56 9.73 20.62 13.84
CA ALA A 56 8.84 21.39 14.73
C ALA A 56 7.86 20.49 15.52
N ARG A 57 7.59 19.29 15.06
CA ARG A 57 6.66 18.31 15.70
C ARG A 57 7.39 17.30 16.57
N THR A 58 8.69 17.22 16.48
CA THR A 58 9.49 16.26 17.21
C THR A 58 9.79 16.81 18.61
N GLY A 59 9.53 16.00 19.62
CA GLY A 59 9.88 16.31 21.02
C GLY A 59 11.35 16.04 21.32
N ASN A 60 11.65 15.90 22.60
CA ASN A 60 13.03 15.64 23.07
C ASN A 60 13.43 14.16 22.92
N ASP A 61 12.46 13.24 22.75
CA ASP A 61 12.70 11.80 22.59
C ASP A 61 12.22 11.32 21.21
N LEU A 62 13.13 11.38 20.24
CA LEU A 62 12.87 11.04 18.84
C LEU A 62 12.36 9.60 18.65
N LEU A 63 12.85 8.67 19.47
CA LEU A 63 12.47 7.27 19.38
C LEU A 63 11.03 7.05 19.87
N VAL A 64 10.69 7.69 20.98
CA VAL A 64 9.31 7.62 21.52
C VAL A 64 8.32 8.25 20.54
N ASP A 65 8.62 9.45 20.02
CA ASP A 65 7.77 10.14 19.04
C ASP A 65 7.56 9.31 17.78
N ALA A 66 8.61 8.64 17.28
CA ALA A 66 8.52 7.75 16.12
C ALA A 66 7.68 6.49 16.43
N ALA A 67 7.87 5.90 17.61
CA ALA A 67 7.11 4.74 18.04
C ALA A 67 5.61 5.08 18.22
N ASP A 68 5.28 6.19 18.86
CA ASP A 68 3.90 6.64 19.07
C ASP A 68 3.21 6.93 17.72
N SER A 69 3.91 7.58 16.79
CA SER A 69 3.40 7.80 15.43
C SER A 69 3.13 6.49 14.68
N LEU A 70 4.00 5.50 14.85
CA LEU A 70 3.80 4.16 14.27
C LEU A 70 2.60 3.45 14.88
N VAL A 71 2.47 3.46 16.22
CA VAL A 71 1.32 2.86 16.92
C VAL A 71 0.02 3.48 16.42
N ALA A 72 -0.05 4.81 16.30
CA ALA A 72 -1.21 5.49 15.76
C ALA A 72 -1.50 5.07 14.30
N SER A 73 -0.48 4.89 13.48
CA SER A 73 -0.66 4.46 12.08
C SER A 73 -1.15 3.02 11.97
N LEU A 74 -0.68 2.11 12.83
CA LEU A 74 -1.16 0.73 12.90
C LEU A 74 -2.60 0.65 13.39
N ASP A 75 -2.97 1.48 14.37
CA ASP A 75 -4.33 1.55 14.88
C ASP A 75 -5.31 2.04 13.78
N VAL A 76 -4.91 3.02 12.96
CA VAL A 76 -5.66 3.44 11.78
C VAL A 76 -5.77 2.29 10.78
N LEU A 77 -4.67 1.58 10.48
CA LEU A 77 -4.69 0.43 9.56
C LEU A 77 -5.71 -0.62 9.99
N VAL A 78 -5.67 -1.03 11.26
CA VAL A 78 -6.56 -2.08 11.79
C VAL A 78 -8.02 -1.63 11.79
N ARG A 79 -8.32 -0.37 12.16
CA ARG A 79 -9.69 0.16 12.19
C ARG A 79 -10.32 0.33 10.81
N HIS A 80 -9.53 0.73 9.81
CA HIS A 80 -10.03 1.01 8.46
C HIS A 80 -9.91 -0.19 7.50
N MET A 81 -9.11 -1.19 7.85
CA MET A 81 -9.02 -2.42 7.08
C MET A 81 -10.22 -3.31 7.38
N SER A 82 -11.20 -3.37 6.49
CA SER A 82 -12.27 -4.35 6.63
C SER A 82 -11.75 -5.76 6.37
N GLY A 83 -12.19 -6.73 7.20
CA GLY A 83 -11.81 -8.14 7.01
C GLY A 83 -12.15 -8.64 5.61
N SER A 84 -13.30 -8.23 5.05
CA SER A 84 -13.72 -8.63 3.69
C SER A 84 -12.78 -8.15 2.58
N ARG A 85 -12.23 -6.95 2.65
CA ARG A 85 -11.25 -6.45 1.68
C ARG A 85 -9.92 -7.18 1.78
N PHE A 86 -9.47 -7.40 3.00
CA PHE A 86 -8.25 -8.15 3.25
C PHE A 86 -8.39 -9.60 2.74
N ASP A 87 -9.49 -10.28 3.07
CA ASP A 87 -9.76 -11.64 2.64
C ASP A 87 -9.89 -11.73 1.12
N HIS A 88 -10.55 -10.77 0.47
CA HIS A 88 -10.64 -10.70 -0.99
C HIS A 88 -9.26 -10.49 -1.65
N ALA A 89 -8.42 -9.63 -1.08
CA ALA A 89 -7.03 -9.50 -1.57
C ALA A 89 -6.25 -10.81 -1.44
N VAL A 90 -6.39 -11.54 -0.32
CA VAL A 90 -5.77 -12.86 -0.14
C VAL A 90 -6.31 -13.86 -1.16
N GLU A 91 -7.61 -13.85 -1.46
CA GLU A 91 -8.22 -14.71 -2.48
C GLU A 91 -7.66 -14.44 -3.88
N ILE A 92 -7.61 -13.16 -4.29
CA ILE A 92 -7.01 -12.73 -5.56
C ILE A 92 -5.57 -13.25 -5.68
N LEU A 93 -4.75 -12.98 -4.67
CA LEU A 93 -3.34 -13.36 -4.67
C LEU A 93 -3.17 -14.89 -4.56
N GLY A 94 -4.05 -15.55 -3.82
CA GLY A 94 -4.07 -17.01 -3.65
C GLY A 94 -4.39 -17.77 -4.92
N GLY A 95 -5.24 -17.21 -5.78
CA GLY A 95 -5.64 -17.78 -7.07
C GLY A 95 -4.61 -17.62 -8.19
N ALA A 96 -3.58 -16.80 -8.00
CA ALA A 96 -2.59 -16.50 -9.04
C ALA A 96 -1.47 -17.56 -9.11
N ASP A 97 -0.98 -17.81 -10.32
CA ASP A 97 0.20 -18.65 -10.60
C ASP A 97 1.50 -17.95 -10.18
N ARG A 98 1.51 -16.61 -10.26
CA ARG A 98 2.68 -15.76 -9.97
C ARG A 98 2.24 -14.46 -9.32
N LEU A 99 3.00 -14.00 -8.34
CA LEU A 99 2.82 -12.73 -7.64
C LEU A 99 3.85 -11.70 -8.12
N LEU A 100 3.38 -10.53 -8.49
CA LEU A 100 4.23 -9.40 -8.86
C LEU A 100 4.04 -8.28 -7.83
N TRP A 101 5.14 -7.73 -7.32
CA TRP A 101 5.15 -6.69 -6.29
C TRP A 101 5.74 -5.42 -6.85
N SER A 102 4.91 -4.44 -7.14
CA SER A 102 5.36 -3.18 -7.72
C SER A 102 5.55 -2.11 -6.66
N GLY A 103 6.75 -1.54 -6.61
CA GLY A 103 7.09 -0.43 -5.73
C GLY A 103 8.34 0.29 -6.20
N ILE A 104 8.36 1.62 -6.18
CA ILE A 104 9.53 2.43 -6.55
C ILE A 104 9.97 3.34 -5.41
N GLY A 105 11.21 3.82 -5.48
CA GLY A 105 11.79 4.65 -4.44
C GLY A 105 11.75 3.94 -3.07
N PRO A 106 11.25 4.58 -2.02
CA PRO A 106 11.17 3.98 -0.68
C PRO A 106 10.28 2.72 -0.61
N SER A 107 9.38 2.50 -1.57
CA SER A 107 8.54 1.29 -1.63
C SER A 107 9.26 0.10 -2.29
N ALA A 108 10.36 0.32 -3.03
CA ALA A 108 11.08 -0.75 -3.72
C ALA A 108 11.60 -1.84 -2.76
N PRO A 109 12.24 -1.51 -1.62
CA PRO A 109 12.69 -2.52 -0.67
C PRO A 109 11.56 -3.39 -0.11
N LEU A 110 10.33 -2.85 -0.01
CA LEU A 110 9.18 -3.65 0.44
C LEU A 110 8.67 -4.59 -0.66
N ALA A 111 8.73 -4.18 -1.92
CA ALA A 111 8.42 -5.06 -3.04
C ALA A 111 9.42 -6.22 -3.12
N ASP A 112 10.71 -5.95 -2.95
CA ASP A 112 11.76 -6.96 -2.86
C ASP A 112 11.52 -7.91 -1.67
N TYR A 113 11.26 -7.36 -0.49
CA TYR A 113 10.95 -8.12 0.72
C TYR A 113 9.75 -9.05 0.50
N ALA A 114 8.66 -8.52 -0.04
CA ALA A 114 7.45 -9.28 -0.34
C ALA A 114 7.72 -10.42 -1.34
N SER A 115 8.53 -10.16 -2.38
CA SER A 115 8.89 -11.18 -3.36
C SER A 115 9.68 -12.33 -2.74
N VAL A 116 10.60 -12.03 -1.83
CA VAL A 116 11.36 -13.06 -1.06
C VAL A 116 10.42 -13.88 -0.18
N LEU A 117 9.51 -13.24 0.55
CA LEU A 117 8.55 -13.95 1.40
C LEU A 117 7.61 -14.86 0.59
N GLY A 118 7.08 -14.34 -0.54
CA GLY A 118 6.23 -15.12 -1.44
C GLY A 118 6.97 -16.35 -1.98
N GLY A 119 8.23 -16.20 -2.39
CA GLY A 119 9.07 -17.31 -2.82
C GLY A 119 9.26 -18.37 -1.73
N ARG A 120 9.45 -17.95 -0.46
CA ARG A 120 9.56 -18.89 0.68
C ARG A 120 8.27 -19.69 0.92
N LEU A 121 7.11 -19.12 0.58
CA LEU A 121 5.82 -19.79 0.67
C LEU A 121 5.49 -20.64 -0.59
N GLY A 122 6.46 -20.85 -1.48
CA GLY A 122 6.28 -21.64 -2.70
C GLY A 122 5.46 -20.93 -3.79
N ARG A 123 5.31 -19.60 -3.69
CA ARG A 123 4.62 -18.79 -4.69
C ARG A 123 5.64 -18.06 -5.54
N PRO A 124 5.75 -18.36 -6.85
CA PRO A 124 6.62 -17.61 -7.74
C PRO A 124 6.35 -16.11 -7.60
N SER A 125 7.35 -15.37 -7.17
CA SER A 125 7.20 -13.96 -6.84
C SER A 125 8.33 -13.13 -7.43
N LEU A 126 8.02 -11.94 -7.95
CA LEU A 126 8.98 -11.03 -8.54
C LEU A 126 8.68 -9.59 -8.11
N ALA A 127 9.72 -8.83 -7.80
CA ALA A 127 9.62 -7.40 -7.55
C ALA A 127 9.79 -6.59 -8.85
N LEU A 128 8.92 -5.61 -9.04
CA LEU A 128 8.93 -4.64 -10.14
C LEU A 128 9.32 -3.29 -9.56
N THR A 129 10.62 -2.99 -9.55
CA THR A 129 11.16 -1.86 -8.78
C THR A 129 11.84 -0.81 -9.66
N ARG A 130 11.91 -1.04 -10.96
CA ARG A 130 12.51 -0.11 -11.91
C ARG A 130 11.59 1.06 -12.23
N SER A 131 12.18 2.19 -12.57
CA SER A 131 11.46 3.42 -12.94
C SER A 131 11.92 3.96 -14.29
N GLY A 132 11.19 4.94 -14.82
CA GLY A 132 11.49 5.50 -16.14
C GLY A 132 11.34 4.46 -17.26
N PRO A 133 12.15 4.55 -18.33
CA PRO A 133 12.07 3.60 -19.46
C PRO A 133 12.30 2.14 -19.05
N ALA A 134 13.17 1.89 -18.06
CA ALA A 134 13.46 0.53 -17.58
C ALA A 134 12.26 -0.15 -16.88
N ALA A 135 11.24 0.61 -16.47
CA ALA A 135 10.00 0.03 -15.95
C ALA A 135 9.26 -0.79 -17.03
N ALA A 136 9.46 -0.49 -18.31
CA ALA A 136 8.86 -1.28 -19.39
C ALA A 136 9.37 -2.74 -19.39
N ASP A 137 10.64 -2.96 -19.03
CA ASP A 137 11.18 -4.32 -18.92
C ASP A 137 10.50 -5.10 -17.77
N ASP A 138 10.13 -4.40 -16.67
CA ASP A 138 9.39 -5.01 -15.56
C ASP A 138 7.99 -5.45 -16.00
N LEU A 139 7.35 -4.68 -16.89
CA LEU A 139 6.01 -4.99 -17.39
C LEU A 139 5.98 -6.28 -18.25
N LEU A 140 7.09 -6.68 -18.84
CA LEU A 140 7.18 -7.96 -19.56
C LEU A 140 6.98 -9.18 -18.65
N ALA A 141 7.12 -9.01 -17.34
CA ALA A 141 6.85 -10.08 -16.37
C ALA A 141 5.36 -10.32 -16.12
N LEU A 142 4.47 -9.37 -16.50
CA LEU A 142 3.03 -9.55 -16.43
C LEU A 142 2.59 -10.55 -17.50
N THR A 143 1.94 -11.60 -17.07
CA THR A 143 1.37 -12.64 -17.96
C THR A 143 -0.02 -13.02 -17.45
N PRO A 144 -0.91 -13.52 -18.30
CA PRO A 144 -2.15 -14.14 -17.82
C PRO A 144 -1.86 -15.15 -16.70
N GLY A 145 -2.69 -15.17 -15.65
CA GLY A 145 -2.45 -15.97 -14.45
C GLY A 145 -1.59 -15.29 -13.38
N SER A 146 -1.00 -14.11 -13.66
CA SER A 146 -0.36 -13.28 -12.62
C SER A 146 -1.39 -12.54 -11.76
N ALA A 147 -0.98 -12.12 -10.57
CA ALA A 147 -1.61 -11.03 -9.80
C ALA A 147 -0.56 -10.02 -9.39
N VAL A 148 -0.93 -8.74 -9.34
CA VAL A 148 0.00 -7.66 -9.02
C VAL A 148 -0.44 -6.96 -7.75
N VAL A 149 0.49 -6.74 -6.80
CA VAL A 149 0.33 -5.80 -5.70
C VAL A 149 1.09 -4.52 -6.04
N VAL A 150 0.41 -3.39 -6.05
CA VAL A 150 1.00 -2.07 -6.34
C VAL A 150 1.10 -1.28 -5.05
N LEU A 151 2.33 -1.00 -4.60
CA LEU A 151 2.63 -0.14 -3.46
C LEU A 151 2.81 1.30 -3.96
N SER A 152 1.72 2.06 -4.04
CA SER A 152 1.73 3.42 -4.59
C SER A 152 1.05 4.41 -3.65
N TYR A 153 1.72 5.50 -3.35
CA TYR A 153 1.32 6.47 -2.33
C TYR A 153 1.44 7.91 -2.84
N GLY A 154 0.61 8.79 -2.23
CA GLY A 154 0.57 10.21 -2.55
C GLY A 154 -0.01 10.46 -3.93
N ARG A 155 0.81 10.50 -4.96
CA ARG A 155 0.38 10.82 -6.34
C ARG A 155 0.48 9.61 -7.28
N LEU A 156 -0.35 9.63 -8.32
CA LEU A 156 -0.27 8.65 -9.39
C LEU A 156 0.98 8.91 -10.25
N HIS A 157 1.88 7.97 -10.27
CA HIS A 157 3.07 7.98 -11.11
C HIS A 157 2.80 7.34 -12.48
N ARG A 158 3.44 7.85 -13.54
CA ARG A 158 3.25 7.37 -14.92
C ARG A 158 3.48 5.86 -15.08
N HIS A 159 4.44 5.29 -14.35
CA HIS A 159 4.71 3.85 -14.43
C HIS A 159 3.57 3.03 -13.81
N VAL A 160 2.89 3.53 -12.77
CA VAL A 160 1.70 2.88 -12.19
C VAL A 160 0.55 2.91 -13.19
N ASP A 161 0.32 4.06 -13.86
CA ASP A 161 -0.71 4.15 -14.92
C ASP A 161 -0.42 3.20 -16.08
N ALA A 162 0.84 3.08 -16.51
CA ALA A 162 1.24 2.13 -17.55
C ALA A 162 1.04 0.67 -17.10
N LEU A 163 1.41 0.34 -15.86
CA LEU A 163 1.20 -0.98 -15.28
C LEU A 163 -0.30 -1.33 -15.25
N LEU A 164 -1.14 -0.42 -14.77
CA LEU A 164 -2.59 -0.66 -14.68
C LEU A 164 -3.24 -0.89 -16.05
N ARG A 165 -2.84 -0.13 -17.08
CA ARG A 165 -3.31 -0.34 -18.45
C ARG A 165 -2.90 -1.70 -18.98
N HIS A 166 -1.62 -2.07 -18.81
CA HIS A 166 -1.11 -3.35 -19.27
C HIS A 166 -1.72 -4.54 -18.52
N ALA A 167 -1.97 -4.39 -17.23
CA ALA A 167 -2.67 -5.39 -16.43
C ALA A 167 -4.13 -5.57 -16.90
N ASP A 168 -4.82 -4.48 -17.24
CA ASP A 168 -6.18 -4.50 -17.80
C ASP A 168 -6.21 -5.23 -19.17
N ASP A 169 -5.29 -4.89 -20.07
CA ASP A 169 -5.14 -5.55 -21.38
C ASP A 169 -4.94 -7.08 -21.27
N LEU A 170 -4.31 -7.55 -20.19
CA LEU A 170 -4.02 -8.96 -19.92
C LEU A 170 -5.04 -9.63 -18.98
N ALA A 171 -6.05 -8.90 -18.51
CA ALA A 171 -6.99 -9.33 -17.46
C ALA A 171 -6.28 -9.81 -16.18
N VAL A 172 -5.18 -9.15 -15.81
CA VAL A 172 -4.39 -9.43 -14.61
C VAL A 172 -4.96 -8.61 -13.44
N PRO A 173 -5.43 -9.26 -12.35
CA PRO A 173 -5.97 -8.54 -11.21
C PRO A 173 -4.88 -7.78 -10.47
N VAL A 174 -5.23 -6.55 -10.04
CA VAL A 174 -4.34 -5.66 -9.29
C VAL A 174 -4.92 -5.42 -7.89
N VAL A 175 -4.10 -5.60 -6.87
CA VAL A 175 -4.35 -5.15 -5.49
C VAL A 175 -3.55 -3.88 -5.26
N LEU A 176 -4.23 -2.77 -5.02
CA LEU A 176 -3.60 -1.48 -4.74
C LEU A 176 -3.42 -1.30 -3.22
N VAL A 177 -2.20 -1.03 -2.78
CA VAL A 177 -1.89 -0.58 -1.41
C VAL A 177 -1.54 0.90 -1.47
N THR A 178 -2.34 1.74 -0.84
CA THR A 178 -2.22 3.20 -0.95
C THR A 178 -2.69 3.93 0.30
N ASP A 179 -2.29 5.18 0.46
CA ASP A 179 -2.82 6.10 1.47
C ASP A 179 -3.98 6.97 0.95
N VAL A 180 -3.90 7.47 -0.29
CA VAL A 180 -4.85 8.48 -0.81
C VAL A 180 -5.39 8.21 -2.22
N LEU A 181 -4.86 7.22 -2.95
CA LEU A 181 -5.19 7.00 -4.36
C LEU A 181 -6.47 6.18 -4.58
N GLU A 182 -7.14 5.68 -3.53
CA GLU A 182 -8.35 4.88 -3.65
C GLU A 182 -9.44 5.59 -4.48
N GLY A 183 -9.69 6.86 -4.19
CA GLY A 183 -10.71 7.63 -4.93
C GLY A 183 -10.39 7.87 -6.41
N GLN A 184 -9.13 7.73 -6.81
CA GLN A 184 -8.68 7.92 -8.19
C GLN A 184 -8.53 6.60 -8.96
N LEU A 185 -8.16 5.52 -8.27
CA LEU A 185 -7.77 4.26 -8.88
C LEU A 185 -8.67 3.08 -8.49
N GLY A 186 -9.56 3.23 -7.48
CA GLY A 186 -10.36 2.12 -6.96
C GLY A 186 -11.16 1.38 -8.03
N ASP A 187 -11.70 2.10 -9.02
CA ASP A 187 -12.47 1.51 -10.13
C ASP A 187 -11.58 0.82 -11.20
N ARG A 188 -10.26 0.93 -11.09
CA ARG A 188 -9.28 0.37 -12.04
C ARG A 188 -8.51 -0.82 -11.48
N VAL A 189 -8.81 -1.23 -10.26
CA VAL A 189 -8.12 -2.32 -9.55
C VAL A 189 -9.12 -3.31 -8.98
N ALA A 190 -8.71 -4.54 -8.79
CA ALA A 190 -9.57 -5.59 -8.25
C ALA A 190 -9.86 -5.39 -6.76
N GLU A 191 -8.89 -4.86 -5.99
CA GLU A 191 -9.08 -4.51 -4.58
C GLU A 191 -8.15 -3.37 -4.18
N THR A 192 -8.58 -2.56 -3.21
CA THR A 192 -7.78 -1.50 -2.61
C THR A 192 -7.64 -1.71 -1.11
N LEU A 193 -6.41 -1.76 -0.64
CA LEU A 193 -6.04 -1.82 0.77
C LEU A 193 -5.50 -0.45 1.20
N VAL A 194 -6.30 0.28 1.95
CA VAL A 194 -5.90 1.61 2.44
C VAL A 194 -4.91 1.45 3.59
N CYS A 195 -3.70 1.96 3.39
CA CYS A 195 -2.60 1.87 4.34
C CYS A 195 -2.02 3.27 4.58
N TRP A 196 -2.53 3.94 5.62
CA TRP A 196 -2.03 5.25 6.01
C TRP A 196 -0.64 5.15 6.64
N ARG A 197 0.28 6.02 6.24
CA ARG A 197 1.69 5.98 6.61
C ARG A 197 2.10 7.07 7.61
N GLY A 198 1.14 7.61 8.33
CA GLY A 198 1.36 8.72 9.26
C GLY A 198 1.08 10.10 8.66
N PRO A 199 1.16 11.13 9.48
CA PRO A 199 0.93 12.51 9.03
C PRO A 199 2.02 12.95 8.05
N PRO A 200 1.71 13.94 7.18
CA PRO A 200 2.69 14.50 6.27
C PRO A 200 3.97 14.96 7.01
N GLY A 201 5.12 14.54 6.53
CA GLY A 201 6.41 14.84 7.10
C GLY A 201 7.55 14.54 6.11
N LEU A 202 8.79 14.69 6.57
CA LEU A 202 9.97 14.38 5.75
C LEU A 202 9.98 12.92 5.32
N PHE A 203 9.68 12.02 6.25
CA PHE A 203 9.58 10.60 6.03
C PHE A 203 8.16 10.11 6.32
N ALA A 204 7.53 9.48 5.32
CA ALA A 204 6.32 8.70 5.55
C ALA A 204 6.74 7.27 5.93
N SER A 205 6.29 6.78 7.08
CA SER A 205 6.68 5.45 7.57
C SER A 205 6.12 4.35 6.68
N HIS A 206 6.96 3.42 6.25
CA HIS A 206 6.54 2.21 5.56
C HIS A 206 6.30 1.02 6.52
N ALA A 207 6.44 1.19 7.82
CA ALA A 207 6.21 0.12 8.79
C ALA A 207 4.76 -0.42 8.75
N PRO A 208 3.69 0.39 8.62
CA PRO A 208 2.34 -0.14 8.41
C PRO A 208 2.22 -0.97 7.12
N THR A 209 2.89 -0.57 6.04
CA THR A 209 2.92 -1.34 4.79
C THR A 209 3.63 -2.69 4.99
N MET A 210 4.72 -2.72 5.74
CA MET A 210 5.43 -3.98 6.06
C MET A 210 4.53 -4.94 6.82
N VAL A 211 3.83 -4.45 7.86
CA VAL A 211 2.87 -5.25 8.63
C VAL A 211 1.76 -5.80 7.72
N LEU A 212 1.23 -4.97 6.80
CA LEU A 212 0.22 -5.41 5.84
C LEU A 212 0.75 -6.49 4.88
N VAL A 213 1.97 -6.33 4.36
CA VAL A 213 2.63 -7.35 3.51
C VAL A 213 2.80 -8.67 4.27
N GLU A 214 3.29 -8.63 5.51
CA GLU A 214 3.43 -9.83 6.34
C GLU A 214 2.09 -10.49 6.64
N ALA A 215 1.06 -9.71 6.91
CA ALA A 215 -0.30 -10.23 7.10
C ALA A 215 -0.84 -10.90 5.82
N LEU A 216 -0.61 -10.32 4.63
CA LEU A 216 -0.97 -10.95 3.35
C LEU A 216 -0.23 -12.28 3.15
N MET A 217 1.06 -12.35 3.48
CA MET A 217 1.82 -13.61 3.42
C MET A 217 1.26 -14.66 4.37
N MET A 218 0.90 -14.30 5.59
CA MET A 218 0.24 -15.21 6.53
C MET A 218 -1.14 -15.64 6.04
N GLY A 219 -1.90 -14.75 5.40
CA GLY A 219 -3.16 -15.07 4.74
C GLY A 219 -2.97 -16.11 3.63
N LEU A 220 -1.96 -15.94 2.78
CA LEU A 220 -1.61 -16.87 1.70
C LEU A 220 -1.15 -18.23 2.23
N ALA A 221 -0.35 -18.26 3.29
CA ALA A 221 0.06 -19.51 3.93
C ALA A 221 -1.12 -20.24 4.56
N ARG A 222 -2.06 -19.52 5.17
CA ARG A 222 -3.29 -20.08 5.73
C ARG A 222 -4.23 -20.63 4.66
N ALA A 223 -4.28 -20.00 3.50
CA ALA A 223 -5.11 -20.43 2.37
C ALA A 223 -4.58 -21.73 1.70
N ASP A 224 -3.26 -21.96 1.72
CA ASP A 224 -2.62 -23.15 1.14
C ASP A 224 -1.45 -23.59 2.04
N PRO A 225 -1.74 -24.21 3.22
CA PRO A 225 -0.70 -24.61 4.17
C PRO A 225 0.26 -25.66 3.59
N GLY A 226 -0.25 -26.60 2.79
CA GLY A 226 0.56 -27.69 2.23
C GLY A 226 1.66 -27.17 1.28
N ARG A 227 1.34 -26.17 0.46
CA ARG A 227 2.33 -25.48 -0.40
C ARG A 227 3.40 -24.79 0.46
N ALA A 228 2.97 -24.04 1.46
CA ALA A 228 3.89 -23.29 2.32
C ALA A 228 4.82 -24.23 3.08
N GLU A 229 4.31 -25.30 3.70
CA GLU A 229 5.09 -26.31 4.43
C GLU A 229 6.11 -27.00 3.52
N SER A 230 5.68 -27.45 2.33
CA SER A 230 6.58 -28.10 1.37
C SER A 230 7.71 -27.18 0.92
N SER A 231 7.40 -25.91 0.64
CA SER A 231 8.41 -24.94 0.23
C SER A 231 9.39 -24.59 1.34
N LEU A 232 8.93 -24.46 2.58
CA LEU A 232 9.79 -24.18 3.73
C LEU A 232 10.71 -25.36 4.04
N ALA A 233 10.22 -26.61 3.95
CA ALA A 233 11.06 -27.80 4.10
C ALA A 233 12.17 -27.83 3.03
N GLN A 234 11.83 -27.58 1.77
CA GLN A 234 12.82 -27.47 0.70
C GLN A 234 13.84 -26.36 0.95
N LEU A 235 13.39 -25.21 1.48
CA LEU A 235 14.28 -24.10 1.83
C LEU A 235 15.28 -24.49 2.93
N GLU A 236 14.85 -25.27 3.94
CA GLU A 236 15.74 -25.79 4.99
C GLU A 236 16.80 -26.73 4.42
N ASP A 237 16.40 -27.64 3.53
CA ASP A 237 17.34 -28.55 2.85
C ASP A 237 18.38 -27.74 2.03
N LEU A 238 17.95 -26.75 1.27
CA LEU A 238 18.83 -25.90 0.48
C LEU A 238 19.79 -25.08 1.36
N ARG A 239 19.32 -24.58 2.51
CA ARG A 239 20.18 -23.88 3.48
C ARG A 239 21.25 -24.80 4.07
N ALA A 240 20.92 -26.05 4.37
CA ALA A 240 21.88 -27.02 4.81
C ALA A 240 23.01 -27.25 3.77
N LEU A 241 22.67 -27.25 2.48
CA LEU A 241 23.63 -27.35 1.37
C LEU A 241 24.52 -26.11 1.22
N THR A 242 23.98 -24.90 1.51
CA THR A 242 24.72 -23.63 1.36
C THR A 242 25.59 -23.30 2.59
N GLY A 243 25.54 -24.10 3.65
CA GLY A 243 26.35 -23.90 4.86
C GLY A 243 25.93 -22.70 5.71
N THR A 244 24.73 -22.17 5.51
CA THR A 244 24.15 -21.12 6.34
C THR A 244 23.23 -21.76 7.38
N GLY A 245 23.88 -22.28 8.45
CA GLY A 245 23.23 -22.68 9.69
C GLY A 245 23.27 -21.58 10.71
#